data_5c3b7d22bdf00439d41e6e8d2ed3b6b8
#
_entry.id   5c3b7d22bdf00439d41e6e8d2ed3b6b8
#
_cell.length_a   1.000
_cell.length_b   1.000
_cell.length_c   1.000
_cell.angle_alpha   90.00
_cell.angle_beta   90.00
_cell.angle_gamma   90.00
#
_symmetry.space_group_name_H-M   'P 1'
#
loop_
_entity.id
_entity.type
_entity.pdbx_description
1 polymer ?
#
loop_
_entity_poly.entity_id
_entity_poly.type
_entity_poly.pdbx_seq_one_letter_code
_entity_poly.pdbx_strand_id
1 'polypeptide(L)'
;MSAKQNILAKLRNSLTGTTPVADNFDVELVTAPYTYAPEQRIAQLCKQMEAVHTEIHLTSGAEWPTLLAQLLQDRQLPSLLIAPTTPHGERVTQHWANNPTLPTLKAYDRPVEEWKAELFNDTPASLTTTLGAIAATGSLIIWPTREEPRLMSLVPPVHFALLKASEIRDNFYQVQQEF
;
A
#
# COMPACT_ATOMS: atom_id res chain seq x y z
N MET A 1 4.80 26.29 32.52
CA MET A 1 3.85 25.51 31.73
C MET A 1 4.59 24.93 30.51
N SER A 2 4.33 23.68 30.16
CA SER A 2 4.97 23.07 28.95
C SER A 2 4.39 23.67 27.65
N ALA A 3 5.14 23.59 26.55
CA ALA A 3 4.65 24.04 25.23
C ALA A 3 3.31 23.38 24.86
N LYS A 4 3.13 22.11 25.20
CA LYS A 4 1.86 21.37 25.04
C LYS A 4 0.72 22.04 25.80
N GLN A 5 0.93 22.41 27.06
CA GLN A 5 -0.11 23.08 27.88
C GLN A 5 -0.49 24.44 27.31
N ASN A 6 0.47 25.20 26.82
CA ASN A 6 0.21 26.51 26.21
C ASN A 6 -0.60 26.38 24.90
N ILE A 7 -0.28 25.40 24.05
CA ILE A 7 -1.00 25.12 22.82
C ILE A 7 -2.44 24.70 23.14
N LEU A 8 -2.63 23.76 24.05
CA LEU A 8 -3.96 23.29 24.46
C LEU A 8 -4.80 24.41 25.11
N ALA A 9 -4.18 25.29 25.90
CA ALA A 9 -4.86 26.44 26.49
C ALA A 9 -5.34 27.43 25.43
N LYS A 10 -4.50 27.73 24.41
CA LYS A 10 -4.89 28.57 23.29
C LYS A 10 -6.07 27.98 22.49
N LEU A 11 -6.02 26.68 22.18
CA LEU A 11 -7.09 25.98 21.48
C LEU A 11 -8.40 26.00 22.30
N ARG A 12 -8.36 25.73 23.60
CA ARG A 12 -9.53 25.81 24.47
C ARG A 12 -10.12 27.22 24.52
N ASN A 13 -9.27 28.23 24.63
CA ASN A 13 -9.71 29.61 24.67
C ASN A 13 -10.35 30.05 23.35
N SER A 14 -9.85 29.56 22.19
CA SER A 14 -10.45 29.86 20.89
C SER A 14 -11.85 29.22 20.70
N LEU A 15 -12.13 28.16 21.45
CA LEU A 15 -13.44 27.49 21.45
C LEU A 15 -14.43 28.07 22.49
N THR A 16 -13.98 28.99 23.35
CA THR A 16 -14.84 29.59 24.36
C THR A 16 -15.97 30.40 23.70
N GLY A 17 -17.21 30.09 24.04
CA GLY A 17 -18.38 30.73 23.46
C GLY A 17 -18.83 30.19 22.10
N THR A 18 -18.17 29.15 21.57
CA THR A 18 -18.67 28.44 20.38
C THR A 18 -19.71 27.40 20.77
N THR A 19 -20.77 27.28 19.99
CA THR A 19 -21.71 26.16 20.12
C THR A 19 -21.11 24.97 19.34
N PRO A 20 -21.02 23.77 19.95
CA PRO A 20 -20.63 22.58 19.20
C PRO A 20 -21.58 22.41 18.01
N VAL A 21 -20.99 22.18 16.84
CA VAL A 21 -21.76 21.77 15.66
C VAL A 21 -22.37 20.41 15.96
N ALA A 22 -23.69 20.28 15.71
CA ALA A 22 -24.36 19.00 15.90
C ALA A 22 -23.73 17.96 14.95
N ASP A 23 -23.40 16.79 15.50
CA ASP A 23 -22.86 15.66 14.75
C ASP A 23 -24.00 14.88 14.07
N ASN A 24 -24.73 15.59 13.22
CA ASN A 24 -25.89 15.07 12.47
C ASN A 24 -25.67 15.12 10.96
N PHE A 25 -24.45 14.89 10.54
CA PHE A 25 -24.13 14.89 9.13
C PHE A 25 -24.70 13.62 8.46
N ASP A 26 -25.30 13.81 7.30
CA ASP A 26 -25.90 12.73 6.51
C ASP A 26 -24.80 11.95 5.78
N VAL A 27 -24.43 10.81 6.37
CA VAL A 27 -23.40 9.89 5.81
C VAL A 27 -23.81 9.37 4.45
N GLU A 28 -25.08 9.03 4.27
CA GLU A 28 -25.59 8.44 3.03
C GLU A 28 -25.49 9.44 1.88
N LEU A 29 -25.80 10.70 2.11
CA LEU A 29 -25.67 11.75 1.11
C LEU A 29 -24.23 11.85 0.54
N VAL A 30 -23.21 11.62 1.39
CA VAL A 30 -21.81 11.74 1.00
C VAL A 30 -21.27 10.43 0.42
N THR A 31 -21.74 9.27 0.90
CA THR A 31 -21.17 7.97 0.51
C THR A 31 -21.93 7.30 -0.64
N ALA A 32 -23.22 7.57 -0.83
CA ALA A 32 -24.05 6.93 -1.85
C ALA A 32 -23.47 7.02 -3.28
N PRO A 33 -22.92 8.15 -3.74
CA PRO A 33 -22.30 8.24 -5.07
C PRO A 33 -21.05 7.37 -5.23
N TYR A 34 -20.45 6.90 -4.14
CA TYR A 34 -19.21 6.13 -4.06
C TYR A 34 -19.42 4.76 -3.42
N THR A 35 -20.61 4.20 -3.57
CA THR A 35 -20.94 2.85 -3.12
C THR A 35 -21.13 1.96 -4.33
N TYR A 36 -20.45 0.83 -4.34
CA TYR A 36 -20.39 -0.09 -5.49
C TYR A 36 -20.83 -1.49 -5.08
N ALA A 37 -21.48 -2.21 -6.00
CA ALA A 37 -21.68 -3.64 -5.82
C ALA A 37 -20.30 -4.36 -5.76
N PRO A 38 -20.17 -5.45 -4.99
CA PRO A 38 -18.88 -6.13 -4.80
C PRO A 38 -18.15 -6.47 -6.10
N GLU A 39 -18.90 -6.90 -7.12
CA GLU A 39 -18.39 -7.23 -8.46
C GLU A 39 -17.90 -6.02 -9.26
N GLN A 40 -18.33 -4.81 -8.90
CA GLN A 40 -17.93 -3.57 -9.57
C GLN A 40 -16.68 -2.94 -8.96
N ARG A 41 -16.33 -3.29 -7.72
CA ARG A 41 -15.21 -2.68 -6.97
C ARG A 41 -13.87 -2.82 -7.68
N ILE A 42 -13.58 -4.02 -8.19
CA ILE A 42 -12.34 -4.28 -8.93
C ILE A 42 -12.28 -3.43 -10.18
N ALA A 43 -13.35 -3.43 -10.99
CA ALA A 43 -13.39 -2.66 -12.24
C ALA A 43 -13.25 -1.15 -11.98
N GLN A 44 -13.90 -0.64 -10.92
CA GLN A 44 -13.79 0.76 -10.53
C GLN A 44 -12.38 1.12 -10.05
N LEU A 45 -11.77 0.27 -9.22
CA LEU A 45 -10.38 0.43 -8.78
C LEU A 45 -9.43 0.49 -9.98
N CYS A 46 -9.51 -0.49 -10.88
CA CYS A 46 -8.70 -0.56 -12.09
C CYS A 46 -8.83 0.72 -12.91
N LYS A 47 -10.06 1.15 -13.19
CA LYS A 47 -10.33 2.38 -13.93
C LYS A 47 -9.62 3.61 -13.34
N GLN A 48 -9.67 3.76 -12.01
CA GLN A 48 -9.05 4.91 -11.35
C GLN A 48 -7.51 4.82 -11.34
N MET A 49 -6.96 3.64 -11.12
CA MET A 49 -5.52 3.44 -11.09
C MET A 49 -4.89 3.54 -12.49
N GLU A 50 -5.53 3.00 -13.51
CA GLU A 50 -5.09 3.12 -14.92
C GLU A 50 -5.10 4.57 -15.41
N ALA A 51 -6.04 5.39 -14.93
CA ALA A 51 -6.08 6.81 -15.26
C ALA A 51 -4.84 7.59 -14.80
N VAL A 52 -4.09 7.06 -13.82
CA VAL A 52 -2.81 7.61 -13.35
C VAL A 52 -1.62 6.72 -13.75
N HIS A 53 -1.80 5.92 -14.81
CA HIS A 53 -0.77 5.07 -15.41
C HIS A 53 -0.23 3.94 -14.49
N THR A 54 -1.01 3.50 -13.52
CA THR A 54 -0.67 2.31 -12.74
C THR A 54 -1.01 1.08 -13.56
N GLU A 55 -0.07 0.16 -13.71
CA GLU A 55 -0.33 -1.14 -14.30
C GLU A 55 -1.00 -2.08 -13.29
N ILE A 56 -2.04 -2.78 -13.72
CA ILE A 56 -2.77 -3.72 -12.88
C ILE A 56 -2.79 -5.09 -13.53
N HIS A 57 -2.45 -6.09 -12.75
CA HIS A 57 -2.43 -7.48 -13.16
C HIS A 57 -3.35 -8.30 -12.27
N LEU A 58 -4.44 -8.80 -12.84
CA LEU A 58 -5.35 -9.69 -12.13
C LEU A 58 -4.79 -11.12 -12.16
N THR A 59 -4.66 -11.72 -10.99
CA THR A 59 -4.08 -13.06 -10.84
C THR A 59 -4.74 -13.82 -9.69
N SER A 60 -4.51 -15.11 -9.64
CA SER A 60 -4.95 -15.93 -8.51
C SER A 60 -3.94 -15.91 -7.37
N GLY A 61 -4.42 -16.28 -6.17
CA GLY A 61 -3.53 -16.46 -5.03
C GLY A 61 -2.41 -17.49 -5.26
N ALA A 62 -2.56 -18.44 -6.19
CA ALA A 62 -1.54 -19.44 -6.49
C ALA A 62 -0.50 -18.95 -7.53
N GLU A 63 -0.90 -18.14 -8.48
CA GLU A 63 -0.14 -17.83 -9.69
C GLU A 63 0.65 -16.52 -9.63
N TRP A 64 0.34 -15.64 -8.67
CA TRP A 64 1.00 -14.33 -8.61
C TRP A 64 2.54 -14.37 -8.52
N PRO A 65 3.22 -15.38 -7.88
CA PRO A 65 4.68 -15.40 -7.88
C PRO A 65 5.27 -15.67 -9.27
N THR A 66 4.60 -16.50 -10.07
CA THR A 66 4.97 -16.76 -11.47
C THR A 66 4.80 -15.51 -12.33
N LEU A 67 3.66 -14.83 -12.17
CA LEU A 67 3.42 -13.57 -12.87
C LEU A 67 4.43 -12.48 -12.46
N LEU A 68 4.73 -12.35 -11.18
CA LEU A 68 5.76 -11.41 -10.69
C LEU A 68 7.13 -11.69 -11.33
N ALA A 69 7.53 -12.97 -11.39
CA ALA A 69 8.78 -13.38 -12.01
C ALA A 69 8.83 -12.98 -13.49
N GLN A 70 7.75 -13.21 -14.23
CA GLN A 70 7.63 -12.81 -15.63
C GLN A 70 7.71 -11.29 -15.78
N LEU A 71 6.98 -10.52 -14.98
CA LEU A 71 6.98 -9.06 -15.01
C LEU A 71 8.37 -8.46 -14.75
N LEU A 72 9.15 -9.08 -13.85
CA LEU A 72 10.53 -8.66 -13.57
C LEU A 72 11.45 -8.94 -14.77
N GLN A 73 11.31 -10.10 -15.40
CA GLN A 73 12.09 -10.48 -16.58
C GLN A 73 11.76 -9.61 -17.80
N ASP A 74 10.48 -9.40 -18.08
CA ASP A 74 10.01 -8.58 -19.21
C ASP A 74 10.52 -7.13 -19.11
N ARG A 75 10.66 -6.61 -17.88
CA ARG A 75 11.19 -5.27 -17.60
C ARG A 75 12.71 -5.25 -17.40
N GLN A 76 13.37 -6.40 -17.52
CA GLN A 76 14.82 -6.54 -17.32
C GLN A 76 15.29 -6.00 -15.95
N LEU A 77 14.46 -6.17 -14.92
CA LEU A 77 14.78 -5.77 -13.56
C LEU A 77 15.71 -6.80 -12.91
N PRO A 78 16.95 -6.45 -12.58
CA PRO A 78 17.96 -7.43 -12.15
C PRO A 78 17.76 -7.92 -10.72
N SER A 79 16.99 -7.20 -9.91
CA SER A 79 16.76 -7.58 -8.51
C SER A 79 15.40 -7.10 -8.00
N LEU A 80 14.92 -7.77 -6.96
CA LEU A 80 13.68 -7.45 -6.25
C LEU A 80 13.93 -7.40 -4.75
N LEU A 81 13.59 -6.29 -4.12
CA LEU A 81 13.62 -6.12 -2.66
C LEU A 81 12.34 -6.73 -2.05
N ILE A 82 12.53 -7.62 -1.09
CA ILE A 82 11.44 -8.30 -0.37
C ILE A 82 11.63 -8.21 1.14
N ALA A 83 10.56 -8.42 1.87
CA ALA A 83 10.54 -8.68 3.32
C ALA A 83 10.51 -10.21 3.55
N PRO A 84 11.64 -10.89 3.74
CA PRO A 84 11.74 -12.36 3.64
C PRO A 84 10.98 -13.11 4.74
N THR A 85 10.71 -12.47 5.87
CA THR A 85 10.01 -13.06 7.02
C THR A 85 8.49 -12.92 6.96
N THR A 86 7.99 -12.29 5.91
CA THR A 86 6.54 -12.15 5.68
C THR A 86 6.00 -13.33 4.86
N PRO A 87 4.70 -13.66 4.97
CA PRO A 87 4.13 -14.80 4.21
C PRO A 87 4.32 -14.69 2.69
N HIS A 88 4.25 -13.47 2.14
CA HIS A 88 4.49 -13.26 0.71
C HIS A 88 5.98 -13.29 0.36
N GLY A 89 6.86 -12.80 1.25
CA GLY A 89 8.30 -12.89 1.07
C GLY A 89 8.82 -14.32 1.11
N GLU A 90 8.33 -15.14 2.06
CA GLU A 90 8.62 -16.58 2.10
C GLU A 90 8.16 -17.28 0.83
N ARG A 91 6.98 -16.94 0.33
CA ARG A 91 6.44 -17.52 -0.89
C ARG A 91 7.26 -17.16 -2.13
N VAL A 92 7.71 -15.92 -2.26
CA VAL A 92 8.64 -15.52 -3.32
C VAL A 92 9.95 -16.30 -3.19
N THR A 93 10.52 -16.36 -2.00
CA THR A 93 11.76 -17.09 -1.74
C THR A 93 11.64 -18.57 -2.14
N GLN A 94 10.55 -19.23 -1.79
CA GLN A 94 10.30 -20.62 -2.17
C GLN A 94 10.16 -20.78 -3.70
N HIS A 95 9.46 -19.86 -4.36
CA HIS A 95 9.31 -19.90 -5.82
C HIS A 95 10.64 -19.70 -6.54
N TRP A 96 11.53 -18.85 -6.00
CA TRP A 96 12.86 -18.55 -6.56
C TRP A 96 13.91 -19.64 -6.29
N ALA A 97 13.77 -20.43 -5.22
CA ALA A 97 14.80 -21.36 -4.74
C ALA A 97 15.32 -22.35 -5.78
N ASN A 98 14.49 -22.73 -6.74
CA ASN A 98 14.82 -23.72 -7.77
C ASN A 98 15.02 -23.10 -9.17
N ASN A 99 15.09 -21.77 -9.27
CA ASN A 99 15.21 -21.12 -10.56
C ASN A 99 16.28 -20.01 -10.57
N PRO A 100 17.54 -20.35 -10.85
CA PRO A 100 18.67 -19.42 -10.81
C PRO A 100 18.63 -18.35 -11.92
N THR A 101 17.72 -18.46 -12.89
CA THR A 101 17.57 -17.48 -13.98
C THR A 101 16.70 -16.28 -13.59
N LEU A 102 16.03 -16.35 -12.44
CA LEU A 102 15.21 -15.27 -11.94
C LEU A 102 16.06 -14.13 -11.35
N PRO A 103 15.52 -12.90 -11.32
CA PRO A 103 16.21 -11.76 -10.72
C PRO A 103 16.63 -12.02 -9.26
N THR A 104 17.74 -11.42 -8.84
CA THR A 104 18.25 -11.60 -7.48
C THR A 104 17.27 -11.06 -6.44
N LEU A 105 17.00 -11.83 -5.39
CA LEU A 105 16.24 -11.33 -4.25
C LEU A 105 17.18 -10.57 -3.30
N LYS A 106 16.76 -9.35 -2.93
CA LYS A 106 17.36 -8.54 -1.88
C LYS A 106 16.46 -8.57 -0.66
N ALA A 107 17.01 -8.77 0.52
CA ALA A 107 16.27 -8.79 1.76
C ALA A 107 16.30 -7.42 2.44
N TYR A 108 15.14 -6.95 2.93
CA TYR A 108 15.11 -5.86 3.90
C TYR A 108 15.23 -6.46 5.31
N ASP A 109 16.46 -6.71 5.76
CA ASP A 109 16.79 -7.47 6.97
C ASP A 109 17.72 -6.73 7.95
N ARG A 110 18.08 -5.48 7.65
CA ARG A 110 19.01 -4.65 8.41
C ARG A 110 18.59 -3.17 8.45
N PRO A 111 19.10 -2.38 9.41
CA PRO A 111 18.86 -0.94 9.46
C PRO A 111 19.27 -0.23 8.17
N VAL A 112 18.46 0.74 7.74
CA VAL A 112 18.68 1.46 6.46
C VAL A 112 20.02 2.20 6.44
N GLU A 113 20.52 2.63 7.58
CA GLU A 113 21.79 3.34 7.74
C GLU A 113 22.99 2.53 7.22
N GLU A 114 22.90 1.20 7.30
CA GLU A 114 23.97 0.27 6.89
C GLU A 114 24.06 0.04 5.38
N TRP A 115 22.97 0.33 4.64
CA TRP A 115 22.88 0.02 3.21
C TRP A 115 22.09 1.06 2.39
N LYS A 116 21.95 2.25 2.93
CA LYS A 116 21.21 3.35 2.31
C LYS A 116 21.62 3.61 0.85
N ALA A 117 22.92 3.62 0.56
CA ALA A 117 23.42 3.84 -0.80
C ALA A 117 22.93 2.77 -1.77
N GLU A 118 22.95 1.48 -1.39
CA GLU A 118 22.44 0.38 -2.18
C GLU A 118 20.94 0.46 -2.39
N LEU A 119 20.18 0.79 -1.33
CA LEU A 119 18.72 0.93 -1.41
C LEU A 119 18.33 2.03 -2.42
N PHE A 120 19.02 3.17 -2.39
CA PHE A 120 18.66 4.33 -3.20
C PHE A 120 19.18 4.28 -4.63
N ASN A 121 20.31 3.59 -4.90
CA ASN A 121 20.96 3.60 -6.20
C ASN A 121 20.87 2.28 -6.96
N ASP A 122 20.82 1.16 -6.23
CA ASP A 122 21.02 -0.17 -6.81
C ASP A 122 19.84 -1.14 -6.57
N THR A 123 18.69 -0.60 -6.10
CA THR A 123 17.49 -1.41 -5.84
C THR A 123 16.37 -0.99 -6.79
N PRO A 124 16.24 -1.64 -7.95
CA PRO A 124 15.33 -1.21 -9.02
C PRO A 124 13.87 -1.52 -8.76
N ALA A 125 13.59 -2.53 -7.93
CA ALA A 125 12.22 -2.95 -7.65
C ALA A 125 12.03 -3.42 -6.22
N SER A 126 10.81 -3.30 -5.73
CA SER A 126 10.38 -3.84 -4.43
C SER A 126 9.00 -4.48 -4.51
N LEU A 127 8.74 -5.38 -3.57
CA LEU A 127 7.43 -6.00 -3.36
C LEU A 127 6.96 -5.72 -1.94
N THR A 128 5.73 -5.21 -1.80
CA THR A 128 5.06 -5.10 -0.50
C THR A 128 3.61 -5.58 -0.59
N THR A 129 2.99 -5.77 0.57
CA THR A 129 1.54 -5.97 0.66
C THR A 129 0.82 -4.64 0.87
N THR A 130 -0.50 -4.69 0.70
CA THR A 130 -1.41 -3.62 1.06
C THR A 130 -2.36 -4.08 2.14
N LEU A 131 -2.81 -3.17 3.00
CA LEU A 131 -3.90 -3.41 3.94
C LEU A 131 -5.24 -3.45 3.21
N GLY A 132 -5.33 -2.79 2.06
CA GLY A 132 -6.51 -2.74 1.22
C GLY A 132 -6.41 -1.67 0.13
N ALA A 133 -7.54 -1.36 -0.47
CA ALA A 133 -7.67 -0.30 -1.47
C ALA A 133 -9.03 0.39 -1.41
N ILE A 134 -9.13 1.57 -2.01
CA ILE A 134 -10.35 2.38 -2.11
C ILE A 134 -10.76 2.47 -3.58
N ALA A 135 -11.87 1.84 -3.93
CA ALA A 135 -12.35 1.77 -5.31
C ALA A 135 -12.68 3.16 -5.90
N ALA A 136 -13.30 4.02 -5.10
CA ALA A 136 -13.72 5.36 -5.54
C ALA A 136 -12.55 6.24 -6.02
N THR A 137 -11.38 6.08 -5.44
CA THR A 137 -10.21 6.95 -5.68
C THR A 137 -9.03 6.27 -6.36
N GLY A 138 -9.04 4.93 -6.48
CA GLY A 138 -7.87 4.21 -6.97
C GLY A 138 -6.70 4.23 -6.00
N SER A 139 -6.95 4.37 -4.70
CA SER A 139 -5.90 4.49 -3.69
C SER A 139 -5.59 3.15 -3.04
N LEU A 140 -4.31 2.82 -2.86
CA LEU A 140 -3.86 1.71 -2.03
C LEU A 140 -3.68 2.16 -0.58
N ILE A 141 -4.03 1.29 0.36
CA ILE A 141 -3.80 1.50 1.78
C ILE A 141 -2.50 0.77 2.15
N ILE A 142 -1.42 1.51 2.24
CA ILE A 142 -0.11 1.00 2.64
C ILE A 142 0.04 1.17 4.15
N TRP A 143 0.27 0.07 4.85
CA TRP A 143 0.48 0.06 6.30
C TRP A 143 1.88 -0.44 6.63
N PRO A 144 2.85 0.45 6.81
CA PRO A 144 4.22 0.05 7.07
C PRO A 144 4.35 -0.72 8.40
N THR A 145 5.13 -1.78 8.37
CA THR A 145 5.52 -2.57 9.55
C THR A 145 7.03 -2.52 9.74
N ARG A 146 7.53 -3.23 10.74
CA ARG A 146 8.96 -3.40 10.93
C ARG A 146 9.59 -4.23 9.81
N GLU A 147 8.86 -5.23 9.33
CA GLU A 147 9.28 -6.15 8.26
C GLU A 147 9.13 -5.52 6.88
N GLU A 148 8.10 -4.68 6.69
CA GLU A 148 7.85 -3.92 5.46
C GLU A 148 7.90 -2.40 5.75
N PRO A 149 9.08 -1.82 5.95
CA PRO A 149 9.19 -0.38 6.21
C PRO A 149 8.74 0.46 5.01
N ARG A 150 8.26 1.65 5.30
CA ARG A 150 7.75 2.58 4.27
C ARG A 150 8.73 2.85 3.12
N LEU A 151 10.03 2.76 3.36
CA LEU A 151 11.04 2.94 2.33
C LEU A 151 10.94 1.93 1.19
N MET A 152 10.43 0.72 1.45
CA MET A 152 10.22 -0.29 0.40
C MET A 152 9.20 0.17 -0.66
N SER A 153 8.18 0.92 -0.26
CA SER A 153 7.15 1.42 -1.20
C SER A 153 7.48 2.79 -1.81
N LEU A 154 8.52 3.47 -1.35
CA LEU A 154 8.82 4.85 -1.76
C LEU A 154 10.13 5.01 -2.53
N VAL A 155 11.14 4.17 -2.27
CA VAL A 155 12.50 4.38 -2.79
C VAL A 155 12.73 3.64 -4.11
N PRO A 156 12.45 2.34 -4.24
CA PRO A 156 12.65 1.66 -5.51
C PRO A 156 11.77 2.25 -6.61
N PRO A 157 12.33 2.49 -7.83
CA PRO A 157 11.59 3.11 -8.93
C PRO A 157 10.41 2.26 -9.42
N VAL A 158 10.44 0.95 -9.23
CA VAL A 158 9.32 0.06 -9.51
C VAL A 158 8.82 -0.55 -8.20
N HIS A 159 7.57 -0.31 -7.87
CA HIS A 159 6.94 -0.88 -6.68
C HIS A 159 5.82 -1.85 -7.09
N PHE A 160 5.97 -3.12 -6.74
CA PHE A 160 4.92 -4.12 -6.86
C PHE A 160 4.13 -4.18 -5.55
N ALA A 161 2.83 -3.94 -5.61
CA ALA A 161 1.94 -3.97 -4.47
C ALA A 161 0.96 -5.14 -4.59
N LEU A 162 0.97 -6.07 -3.64
CA LEU A 162 0.00 -7.17 -3.58
C LEU A 162 -1.28 -6.69 -2.89
N LEU A 163 -2.39 -6.79 -3.61
CA LEU A 163 -3.72 -6.47 -3.11
C LEU A 163 -4.62 -7.69 -3.20
N LYS A 164 -5.31 -8.02 -2.12
CA LYS A 164 -6.39 -9.00 -2.13
C LYS A 164 -7.69 -8.32 -2.56
N ALA A 165 -8.40 -8.92 -3.51
CA ALA A 165 -9.69 -8.39 -3.98
C ALA A 165 -10.72 -8.21 -2.85
N SER A 166 -10.68 -9.07 -1.82
CA SER A 166 -11.54 -8.98 -0.64
C SER A 166 -11.28 -7.75 0.25
N GLU A 167 -10.10 -7.11 0.09
CA GLU A 167 -9.68 -5.94 0.87
C GLU A 167 -9.96 -4.60 0.16
N ILE A 168 -10.75 -4.62 -0.92
CA ILE A 168 -11.16 -3.40 -1.62
C ILE A 168 -12.42 -2.84 -0.94
N ARG A 169 -12.34 -1.60 -0.48
CA ARG A 169 -13.45 -0.82 0.08
C ARG A 169 -13.99 0.15 -0.95
N ASP A 170 -15.24 0.54 -0.82
CA ASP A 170 -15.89 1.44 -1.77
C ASP A 170 -15.29 2.84 -1.71
N ASN A 171 -15.19 3.38 -0.49
CA ASN A 171 -14.82 4.77 -0.25
C ASN A 171 -13.99 4.93 1.04
N PHE A 172 -13.45 6.12 1.23
CA PHE A 172 -12.61 6.42 2.39
C PHE A 172 -13.38 6.34 3.72
N TYR A 173 -14.66 6.62 3.71
CA TYR A 173 -15.48 6.55 4.94
C TYR A 173 -15.50 5.11 5.50
N GLN A 174 -15.69 4.10 4.64
CA GLN A 174 -15.63 2.70 5.06
C GLN A 174 -14.28 2.35 5.71
N VAL A 175 -13.18 2.80 5.10
CA VAL A 175 -11.82 2.60 5.66
C VAL A 175 -11.69 3.25 7.04
N GLN A 176 -12.20 4.47 7.20
CA GLN A 176 -12.13 5.20 8.47
C GLN A 176 -12.96 4.56 9.59
N GLN A 177 -14.02 3.82 9.24
CA GLN A 177 -14.82 3.09 10.24
C GLN A 177 -14.17 1.78 10.67
N GLU A 178 -13.29 1.22 9.84
CA GLU A 178 -12.66 -0.07 10.07
C GLU A 178 -11.33 0.05 10.84
N PHE A 179 -10.61 1.15 10.69
CA PHE A 179 -9.27 1.41 11.25
C PHE A 179 -9.24 2.68 12.10
#